data_52e4376e146edc1437d32d1125e601b2
#
_entry.id   52e4376e146edc1437d32d1125e601b2
#
_cell.length_a   1.000
_cell.length_b   1.000
_cell.length_c   1.000
_cell.angle_alpha   90.00
_cell.angle_beta   90.00
_cell.angle_gamma   90.00
#
_symmetry.space_group_name_H-M   'P 1'
#
loop_
_entity.id
_entity.type
_entity.pdbx_description
1 polymer ?
#
loop_
_entity_poly.entity_id
_entity_poly.type
_entity_poly.pdbx_seq_one_letter_code
_entity_poly.pdbx_strand_id
1 'polypeptide(L)'
;MRKLIALLLAAGLFSAAHAAENVLTAKEKADGWVLLFDGKTTHGWRSYKKTDVGAQWQVIKGVLTLTEGGGGDLVTDKDYTDFELAFDWRISKMGNSGVMYHVSEDGGDHPYLTGPEYQLLDNAHGEPPLETAGGLFGLVAPSKDVTKKVGAFNHSVLKVDHGHVEHWLNGVKVAEYTIGSEDFQNRIKGTKFEKWPDFAKHDTGLIALQDHGDGVAFRNIKIHVLP
;
A
#
# COMPACT_ATOMS: atom_id res chain seq x y z
N MET A 1 -60.09 0.91 36.47
CA MET A 1 -58.86 1.70 36.50
C MET A 1 -57.74 0.85 35.85
N ARG A 2 -57.45 1.12 34.56
CA ARG A 2 -56.38 0.43 33.81
C ARG A 2 -55.12 1.29 33.87
N LYS A 3 -54.06 0.79 34.46
CA LYS A 3 -52.75 1.44 34.51
C LYS A 3 -52.04 1.19 33.15
N LEU A 4 -51.80 2.24 32.38
CA LEU A 4 -50.87 2.19 31.25
C LEU A 4 -49.43 2.24 31.78
N ILE A 5 -48.67 1.23 31.45
CA ILE A 5 -47.20 1.20 31.67
C ILE A 5 -46.59 1.69 30.38
N ALA A 6 -46.00 2.88 30.38
CA ALA A 6 -45.21 3.41 29.28
C ALA A 6 -43.81 2.79 29.31
N LEU A 7 -43.50 1.99 28.32
CA LEU A 7 -42.15 1.42 28.09
C LEU A 7 -41.31 2.46 27.36
N LEU A 8 -40.37 3.11 28.06
CA LEU A 8 -39.36 3.97 27.45
C LEU A 8 -38.29 3.08 26.78
N LEU A 9 -38.30 3.00 25.45
CA LEU A 9 -37.17 2.48 24.68
C LEU A 9 -36.07 3.54 24.65
N ALA A 10 -35.00 3.29 25.40
CA ALA A 10 -33.74 4.04 25.25
C ALA A 10 -33.04 3.54 23.99
N ALA A 11 -33.15 4.30 22.91
CA ALA A 11 -32.34 4.10 21.71
C ALA A 11 -30.89 4.52 22.01
N GLY A 12 -30.03 3.56 22.32
CA GLY A 12 -28.60 3.77 22.44
C GLY A 12 -28.03 4.14 21.07
N LEU A 13 -27.66 5.40 20.90
CA LEU A 13 -26.84 5.85 19.76
C LEU A 13 -25.45 5.24 19.93
N PHE A 14 -25.19 4.09 19.28
CA PHE A 14 -23.84 3.61 19.04
C PHE A 14 -23.17 4.58 18.05
N SER A 15 -22.51 5.60 18.57
CA SER A 15 -21.52 6.36 17.80
C SER A 15 -20.39 5.39 17.48
N ALA A 16 -20.28 4.95 16.23
CA ALA A 16 -19.09 4.27 15.75
C ALA A 16 -17.94 5.27 15.90
N ALA A 17 -17.13 5.10 16.94
CA ALA A 17 -15.91 5.88 17.10
C ALA A 17 -15.05 5.59 15.86
N HIS A 18 -14.93 6.57 14.96
CA HIS A 18 -13.94 6.52 13.90
C HIS A 18 -12.58 6.41 14.59
N ALA A 19 -11.85 5.34 14.31
CA ALA A 19 -10.47 5.24 14.77
C ALA A 19 -9.72 6.49 14.29
N ALA A 20 -8.96 7.12 15.20
CA ALA A 20 -8.18 8.29 14.84
C ALA A 20 -7.21 7.91 13.71
N GLU A 21 -7.13 8.76 12.67
CA GLU A 21 -6.25 8.53 11.53
C GLU A 21 -4.80 8.78 11.93
N ASN A 22 -3.87 7.99 11.37
CA ASN A 22 -2.42 8.08 11.62
C ASN A 22 -2.05 7.94 13.10
N VAL A 23 -2.76 7.06 13.82
CA VAL A 23 -2.52 6.77 15.23
C VAL A 23 -2.55 5.26 15.44
N LEU A 24 -1.55 4.75 16.14
CA LEU A 24 -1.54 3.34 16.55
C LEU A 24 -2.48 3.14 17.75
N THR A 25 -3.29 2.10 17.70
CA THR A 25 -4.03 1.61 18.84
C THR A 25 -3.10 1.10 19.96
N ALA A 26 -3.60 0.95 21.17
CA ALA A 26 -2.81 0.37 22.27
C ALA A 26 -2.32 -1.05 21.93
N LYS A 27 -3.15 -1.84 21.25
CA LYS A 27 -2.78 -3.19 20.80
C LYS A 27 -1.66 -3.15 19.76
N GLU A 28 -1.76 -2.33 18.74
CA GLU A 28 -0.72 -2.21 17.72
C GLU A 28 0.62 -1.79 18.30
N LYS A 29 0.61 -0.83 19.26
CA LYS A 29 1.84 -0.44 19.97
C LYS A 29 2.45 -1.60 20.75
N ALA A 30 1.62 -2.40 21.43
CA ALA A 30 2.07 -3.57 22.19
C ALA A 30 2.60 -4.68 21.28
N ASP A 31 2.01 -4.81 20.07
CA ASP A 31 2.43 -5.77 19.05
C ASP A 31 3.67 -5.31 18.25
N GLY A 32 4.20 -4.10 18.49
CA GLY A 32 5.42 -3.61 17.85
C GLY A 32 5.22 -2.87 16.53
N TRP A 33 3.99 -2.49 16.17
CA TRP A 33 3.74 -1.64 15.00
C TRP A 33 4.35 -0.25 15.15
N VAL A 34 4.82 0.29 14.06
CA VAL A 34 5.40 1.66 13.96
C VAL A 34 4.68 2.41 12.85
N LEU A 35 4.38 3.69 13.07
CA LEU A 35 3.87 4.57 12.01
C LEU A 35 5.01 4.92 11.06
N LEU A 36 4.77 4.78 9.76
CA LEU A 36 5.60 5.33 8.69
C LEU A 36 5.12 6.72 8.24
N PHE A 37 3.91 7.12 8.65
CA PHE A 37 3.36 8.44 8.38
C PHE A 37 2.57 8.94 9.60
N ASP A 38 2.91 10.12 10.08
CA ASP A 38 2.36 10.74 11.29
C ASP A 38 1.12 11.62 11.04
N GLY A 39 0.73 11.76 9.78
CA GLY A 39 -0.37 12.64 9.37
C GLY A 39 -0.01 14.13 9.36
N LYS A 40 1.25 14.52 9.59
CA LYS A 40 1.68 15.92 9.70
C LYS A 40 2.88 16.25 8.85
N THR A 41 3.83 15.33 8.74
CA THR A 41 5.11 15.54 8.07
C THR A 41 5.41 14.39 7.11
N THR A 42 6.36 14.61 6.22
CA THR A 42 6.93 13.57 5.36
C THR A 42 8.20 12.95 5.98
N HIS A 43 8.42 13.15 7.28
CA HIS A 43 9.58 12.61 7.98
C HIS A 43 9.66 11.09 7.83
N GLY A 44 10.85 10.57 7.51
CA GLY A 44 11.06 9.15 7.22
C GLY A 44 10.84 8.77 5.75
N TRP A 45 10.57 9.78 4.89
CA TRP A 45 10.40 9.62 3.45
C TRP A 45 11.26 10.62 2.68
N ARG A 46 11.71 10.23 1.51
CA ARG A 46 12.40 11.06 0.51
C ARG A 46 12.03 10.60 -0.90
N SER A 47 12.27 11.41 -1.91
CA SER A 47 12.15 10.94 -3.28
C SER A 47 13.30 9.96 -3.62
N TYR A 48 13.01 8.99 -4.46
CA TYR A 48 13.96 7.98 -4.91
C TYR A 48 15.24 8.64 -5.45
N LYS A 49 16.41 8.19 -4.98
CA LYS A 49 17.74 8.75 -5.28
C LYS A 49 17.91 10.24 -4.98
N LYS A 50 17.12 10.79 -4.06
CA LYS A 50 17.22 12.19 -3.61
C LYS A 50 17.24 12.25 -2.08
N THR A 51 17.56 13.41 -1.56
CA THR A 51 17.56 13.69 -0.10
C THR A 51 16.26 14.32 0.39
N ASP A 52 15.49 14.92 -0.53
CA ASP A 52 14.29 15.67 -0.22
C ASP A 52 13.06 15.03 -0.85
N VAL A 53 11.89 15.36 -0.33
CA VAL A 53 10.59 14.98 -0.90
C VAL A 53 10.21 15.94 -2.00
N GLY A 54 9.77 15.43 -3.15
CA GLY A 54 9.28 16.25 -4.27
C GLY A 54 8.08 17.12 -3.85
N ALA A 55 8.05 18.37 -4.30
CA ALA A 55 7.07 19.37 -3.86
C ALA A 55 5.61 19.00 -4.16
N GLN A 56 5.35 18.09 -5.10
CA GLN A 56 4.02 17.60 -5.45
C GLN A 56 3.45 16.63 -4.40
N TRP A 57 4.32 16.01 -3.58
CA TRP A 57 3.89 15.25 -2.42
C TRP A 57 3.62 16.20 -1.25
N GLN A 58 2.38 16.28 -0.83
CA GLN A 58 1.93 17.22 0.19
C GLN A 58 1.14 16.50 1.29
N VAL A 59 1.23 17.01 2.52
CA VAL A 59 0.33 16.58 3.60
C VAL A 59 -0.88 17.49 3.63
N ILE A 60 -2.02 16.98 3.19
CA ILE A 60 -3.28 17.73 3.09
C ILE A 60 -4.29 17.13 4.07
N LYS A 61 -4.63 17.85 5.14
CA LYS A 61 -5.60 17.42 6.16
C LYS A 61 -5.31 16.02 6.71
N GLY A 62 -4.04 15.75 7.04
CA GLY A 62 -3.63 14.48 7.61
C GLY A 62 -3.41 13.35 6.60
N VAL A 63 -3.42 13.64 5.31
CA VAL A 63 -3.28 12.67 4.23
C VAL A 63 -2.06 13.01 3.38
N LEU A 64 -1.18 12.05 3.17
CA LEU A 64 -0.04 12.16 2.25
C LEU A 64 -0.60 12.06 0.83
N THR A 65 -0.49 13.14 0.05
CA THR A 65 -1.19 13.29 -1.22
C THR A 65 -0.24 13.72 -2.32
N LEU A 66 -0.23 12.98 -3.41
CA LEU A 66 0.27 13.40 -4.70
C LEU A 66 -0.93 13.93 -5.49
N THR A 67 -0.94 15.24 -5.79
CA THR A 67 -2.07 15.88 -6.49
C THR A 67 -1.95 15.77 -8.00
N GLU A 68 -0.73 15.71 -8.48
CA GLU A 68 -0.34 15.59 -9.89
C GLU A 68 1.06 14.99 -9.97
N GLY A 69 1.43 14.44 -11.10
CA GLY A 69 2.75 13.86 -11.31
C GLY A 69 3.90 14.87 -11.24
N GLY A 70 5.13 14.35 -11.14
CA GLY A 70 6.38 15.12 -11.11
C GLY A 70 7.01 15.26 -9.72
N GLY A 71 6.42 14.65 -8.68
CA GLY A 71 7.02 14.53 -7.35
C GLY A 71 8.14 13.47 -7.31
N GLY A 72 8.09 12.53 -8.22
CA GLY A 72 8.89 11.31 -8.22
C GLY A 72 8.41 10.32 -7.15
N ASP A 73 8.85 9.07 -7.28
CA ASP A 73 8.51 8.02 -6.32
C ASP A 73 9.08 8.38 -4.94
N LEU A 74 8.27 8.22 -3.88
CA LEU A 74 8.76 8.31 -2.50
C LEU A 74 9.32 6.97 -2.05
N VAL A 75 10.39 7.01 -1.28
CA VAL A 75 10.95 5.84 -0.60
C VAL A 75 11.12 6.10 0.89
N THR A 76 11.07 5.04 1.68
CA THR A 76 11.42 5.10 3.10
C THR A 76 12.90 5.40 3.30
N ASP A 77 13.27 6.03 4.43
CA ASP A 77 14.68 6.24 4.80
C ASP A 77 15.36 4.95 5.31
N LYS A 78 14.59 3.90 5.58
CA LYS A 78 15.06 2.63 6.13
C LYS A 78 14.65 1.47 5.24
N ASP A 79 15.50 0.45 5.22
CA ASP A 79 15.23 -0.83 4.62
C ASP A 79 14.41 -1.74 5.52
N TYR A 80 13.68 -2.66 4.90
CA TYR A 80 12.88 -3.68 5.56
C TYR A 80 13.09 -5.03 4.87
N THR A 81 13.15 -6.10 5.68
CA THR A 81 13.31 -7.50 5.21
C THR A 81 11.95 -8.22 5.27
N ASP A 82 11.56 -8.64 6.46
CA ASP A 82 10.28 -9.29 6.69
C ASP A 82 9.35 -8.35 7.48
N PHE A 83 8.13 -8.17 6.99
CA PHE A 83 7.22 -7.18 7.57
C PHE A 83 5.76 -7.41 7.18
N GLU A 84 4.87 -6.80 7.95
CA GLU A 84 3.51 -6.46 7.55
C GLU A 84 3.41 -4.94 7.39
N LEU A 85 3.09 -4.47 6.18
CA LEU A 85 2.83 -3.07 5.87
C LEU A 85 1.33 -2.88 5.70
N ALA A 86 0.71 -2.07 6.56
CA ALA A 86 -0.70 -1.70 6.42
C ALA A 86 -0.83 -0.24 6.01
N PHE A 87 -1.71 0.05 5.06
CA PHE A 87 -1.94 1.40 4.57
C PHE A 87 -3.34 1.57 4.00
N ASP A 88 -3.88 2.78 4.13
CA ASP A 88 -5.09 3.18 3.42
C ASP A 88 -4.68 4.03 2.22
N TRP A 89 -5.32 3.78 1.07
CA TRP A 89 -5.07 4.51 -0.15
C TRP A 89 -6.37 4.86 -0.88
N ARG A 90 -6.36 5.95 -1.60
CA ARG A 90 -7.38 6.26 -2.59
C ARG A 90 -6.72 6.82 -3.84
N ILE A 91 -7.32 6.51 -4.99
CA ILE A 91 -6.82 6.89 -6.30
C ILE A 91 -7.80 7.84 -6.99
N SER A 92 -7.31 8.68 -7.89
CA SER A 92 -8.12 9.49 -8.77
C SER A 92 -8.88 8.63 -9.79
N LYS A 93 -9.86 9.23 -10.46
CA LYS A 93 -10.53 8.56 -11.58
C LYS A 93 -9.52 8.26 -12.69
N MET A 94 -9.54 7.03 -13.20
CA MET A 94 -8.58 6.52 -14.19
C MET A 94 -7.12 6.57 -13.71
N GLY A 95 -6.90 6.67 -12.39
CA GLY A 95 -5.57 6.82 -11.83
C GLY A 95 -4.85 5.50 -11.64
N ASN A 96 -3.52 5.59 -11.68
CA ASN A 96 -2.57 4.51 -11.47
C ASN A 96 -1.51 4.93 -10.44
N SER A 97 -1.11 4.00 -9.59
CA SER A 97 -0.03 4.12 -8.61
C SER A 97 0.37 2.72 -8.14
N GLY A 98 1.34 2.62 -7.25
CA GLY A 98 1.79 1.34 -6.70
C GLY A 98 2.52 1.50 -5.37
N VAL A 99 2.66 0.38 -4.66
CA VAL A 99 3.54 0.26 -3.51
C VAL A 99 4.57 -0.82 -3.82
N MET A 100 5.84 -0.43 -3.95
CA MET A 100 6.93 -1.36 -4.21
C MET A 100 7.68 -1.65 -2.92
N TYR A 101 8.31 -2.80 -2.85
CA TYR A 101 9.06 -3.22 -1.67
C TYR A 101 10.37 -3.90 -2.06
N HIS A 102 11.30 -4.01 -1.12
CA HIS A 102 12.68 -4.48 -1.35
C HIS A 102 13.37 -3.71 -2.48
N VAL A 103 13.05 -2.41 -2.58
CA VAL A 103 13.62 -1.51 -3.59
C VAL A 103 15.08 -1.24 -3.26
N SER A 104 15.96 -1.40 -4.26
CA SER A 104 17.36 -0.98 -4.21
C SER A 104 17.59 0.24 -5.10
N GLU A 105 18.37 1.20 -4.61
CA GLU A 105 18.77 2.37 -5.40
C GLU A 105 19.95 2.11 -6.33
N ASP A 106 20.60 0.94 -6.21
CA ASP A 106 21.72 0.57 -7.07
C ASP A 106 21.26 -0.02 -8.42
N GLY A 107 20.01 -0.49 -8.50
CA GLY A 107 19.47 -1.24 -9.63
C GLY A 107 18.85 -0.44 -10.77
N GLY A 108 19.08 0.88 -10.88
CA GLY A 108 18.57 1.70 -11.98
C GLY A 108 17.82 2.96 -11.56
N ASP A 109 17.19 3.66 -12.51
CA ASP A 109 16.64 5.01 -12.29
C ASP A 109 15.20 5.02 -11.74
N HIS A 110 14.59 3.86 -11.58
CA HIS A 110 13.23 3.71 -11.07
C HIS A 110 13.10 2.56 -10.07
N PRO A 111 12.27 2.70 -9.01
CA PRO A 111 12.05 1.66 -8.00
C PRO A 111 11.56 0.33 -8.57
N TYR A 112 10.71 0.37 -9.61
CA TYR A 112 10.11 -0.81 -10.23
C TYR A 112 11.13 -1.72 -10.94
N LEU A 113 12.36 -1.24 -11.20
CA LEU A 113 13.41 -2.06 -11.80
C LEU A 113 13.96 -3.11 -10.84
N THR A 114 13.78 -2.92 -9.55
CA THR A 114 14.25 -3.82 -8.50
C THR A 114 13.12 -4.36 -7.63
N GLY A 115 12.17 -3.50 -7.24
CA GLY A 115 11.10 -3.83 -6.30
C GLY A 115 9.84 -4.39 -6.98
N PRO A 116 9.32 -5.53 -6.51
CA PRO A 116 7.98 -5.99 -6.87
C PRO A 116 6.92 -4.98 -6.44
N GLU A 117 5.83 -4.86 -7.22
CA GLU A 117 4.82 -3.83 -7.04
C GLU A 117 3.46 -4.40 -6.64
N TYR A 118 2.94 -3.97 -5.49
CA TYR A 118 1.53 -4.07 -5.14
C TYR A 118 0.76 -2.99 -5.92
N GLN A 119 -0.08 -3.40 -6.89
CA GLN A 119 -0.78 -2.48 -7.79
C GLN A 119 -1.89 -1.69 -7.11
N LEU A 120 -1.93 -0.38 -7.35
CA LEU A 120 -3.01 0.53 -6.96
C LEU A 120 -3.61 1.15 -8.22
N LEU A 121 -4.88 0.84 -8.52
CA LEU A 121 -5.52 1.25 -9.76
C LEU A 121 -7.00 1.58 -9.55
N ASP A 122 -7.52 2.53 -10.31
CA ASP A 122 -8.96 2.55 -10.63
C ASP A 122 -9.25 1.45 -11.65
N ASN A 123 -9.78 0.29 -11.22
CA ASN A 123 -10.03 -0.84 -12.11
C ASN A 123 -11.01 -0.54 -13.25
N ALA A 124 -11.74 0.62 -13.20
CA ALA A 124 -12.52 1.11 -14.33
C ALA A 124 -11.64 1.57 -15.51
N HIS A 125 -10.30 1.65 -15.32
CA HIS A 125 -9.33 1.88 -16.38
C HIS A 125 -9.40 0.81 -17.47
N GLY A 126 -9.77 -0.43 -17.10
CA GLY A 126 -9.96 -1.51 -18.06
C GLY A 126 -8.68 -2.26 -18.42
N GLU A 127 -7.67 -2.20 -17.56
CA GLU A 127 -6.39 -2.91 -17.74
C GLU A 127 -6.57 -4.43 -17.69
N PRO A 128 -5.62 -5.19 -18.27
CA PRO A 128 -5.60 -6.65 -18.17
C PRO A 128 -5.60 -7.14 -16.72
N PRO A 129 -6.13 -8.34 -16.43
CA PRO A 129 -6.23 -8.86 -15.06
C PRO A 129 -4.92 -8.83 -14.26
N LEU A 130 -3.75 -9.00 -14.91
CA LEU A 130 -2.43 -8.95 -14.27
C LEU A 130 -2.00 -7.53 -13.85
N GLU A 131 -2.75 -6.51 -14.23
CA GLU A 131 -2.43 -5.10 -13.98
C GLU A 131 -3.49 -4.41 -13.10
N THR A 132 -4.41 -5.19 -12.51
CA THR A 132 -5.49 -4.66 -11.66
C THR A 132 -5.08 -4.50 -10.20
N ALA A 133 -5.79 -3.63 -9.49
CA ALA A 133 -5.49 -3.28 -8.09
C ALA A 133 -5.47 -4.49 -7.16
N GLY A 134 -4.45 -4.56 -6.31
CA GLY A 134 -4.24 -5.62 -5.34
C GLY A 134 -3.38 -6.78 -5.86
N GLY A 135 -3.12 -6.87 -7.16
CA GLY A 135 -2.22 -7.86 -7.74
C GLY A 135 -0.73 -7.54 -7.54
N LEU A 136 0.14 -8.51 -7.84
CA LEU A 136 1.53 -8.24 -8.16
C LEU A 136 1.58 -7.83 -9.64
N PHE A 137 1.89 -6.57 -9.88
CA PHE A 137 1.81 -5.97 -11.22
C PHE A 137 2.49 -6.84 -12.29
N GLY A 138 1.72 -7.19 -13.31
CA GLY A 138 2.18 -7.95 -14.46
C GLY A 138 2.50 -9.43 -14.22
N LEU A 139 2.40 -9.96 -12.99
CA LEU A 139 2.80 -11.33 -12.65
C LEU A 139 1.72 -12.16 -11.95
N VAL A 140 0.96 -11.57 -11.01
CA VAL A 140 -0.08 -12.28 -10.27
C VAL A 140 -1.34 -11.42 -10.23
N ALA A 141 -2.39 -11.86 -10.93
CA ALA A 141 -3.69 -11.19 -10.86
C ALA A 141 -4.32 -11.35 -9.47
N PRO A 142 -5.06 -10.34 -8.97
CA PRO A 142 -5.86 -10.53 -7.77
C PRO A 142 -6.97 -11.56 -8.04
N SER A 143 -7.20 -12.42 -7.06
CA SER A 143 -8.23 -13.49 -7.15
C SER A 143 -9.65 -12.92 -7.23
N LYS A 144 -9.84 -11.67 -6.79
CA LYS A 144 -11.13 -10.98 -6.73
C LYS A 144 -10.93 -9.48 -6.69
N ASP A 145 -11.76 -8.73 -7.43
CA ASP A 145 -11.88 -7.29 -7.26
C ASP A 145 -12.76 -6.98 -6.04
N VAL A 146 -12.15 -6.37 -5.04
CA VAL A 146 -12.80 -5.88 -3.82
C VAL A 146 -12.52 -4.40 -3.60
N THR A 147 -12.13 -3.66 -4.64
CA THR A 147 -11.89 -2.23 -4.57
C THR A 147 -13.16 -1.47 -4.20
N LYS A 148 -12.99 -0.36 -3.50
CA LYS A 148 -14.07 0.59 -3.25
C LYS A 148 -14.17 1.58 -4.41
N LYS A 149 -15.30 2.29 -4.48
CA LYS A 149 -15.50 3.34 -5.48
C LYS A 149 -14.39 4.39 -5.43
N VAL A 150 -14.00 4.89 -6.59
CA VAL A 150 -13.04 5.99 -6.73
C VAL A 150 -13.33 7.13 -5.75
N GLY A 151 -12.27 7.62 -5.12
CA GLY A 151 -12.35 8.65 -4.06
C GLY A 151 -12.59 8.12 -2.65
N ALA A 152 -12.99 6.86 -2.47
CA ALA A 152 -13.04 6.21 -1.17
C ALA A 152 -11.69 5.56 -0.84
N PHE A 153 -11.32 5.55 0.46
CA PHE A 153 -10.12 4.87 0.90
C PHE A 153 -10.30 3.35 0.91
N ASN A 154 -9.42 2.65 0.22
CA ASN A 154 -9.19 1.22 0.36
C ASN A 154 -8.21 0.98 1.52
N HIS A 155 -8.28 -0.18 2.13
CA HIS A 155 -7.32 -0.65 3.12
C HIS A 155 -6.54 -1.83 2.56
N SER A 156 -5.23 -1.76 2.57
CA SER A 156 -4.35 -2.83 2.11
C SER A 156 -3.41 -3.28 3.21
N VAL A 157 -3.06 -4.57 3.18
CA VAL A 157 -1.94 -5.13 3.92
C VAL A 157 -1.07 -5.90 2.94
N LEU A 158 0.20 -5.57 2.94
CA LEU A 158 1.26 -6.31 2.26
C LEU A 158 2.08 -7.03 3.34
N LYS A 159 2.05 -8.35 3.35
CA LYS A 159 2.88 -9.17 4.22
C LYS A 159 3.99 -9.78 3.41
N VAL A 160 5.22 -9.65 3.91
CA VAL A 160 6.43 -10.31 3.38
C VAL A 160 7.08 -11.07 4.52
N ASP A 161 7.26 -12.36 4.36
CA ASP A 161 7.73 -13.28 5.41
C ASP A 161 8.61 -14.37 4.78
N HIS A 162 9.94 -14.22 4.86
CA HIS A 162 10.92 -15.13 4.27
C HIS A 162 10.67 -15.41 2.77
N GLY A 163 10.38 -14.34 2.02
CA GLY A 163 10.07 -14.41 0.59
C GLY A 163 8.64 -14.86 0.27
N HIS A 164 7.86 -15.34 1.23
CA HIS A 164 6.43 -15.57 1.06
C HIS A 164 5.67 -14.25 1.17
N VAL A 165 4.86 -13.94 0.17
CA VAL A 165 4.18 -12.65 0.05
C VAL A 165 2.67 -12.83 -0.04
N GLU A 166 1.94 -12.07 0.76
CA GLU A 166 0.48 -11.99 0.71
C GLU A 166 0.03 -10.54 0.47
N HIS A 167 -0.87 -10.37 -0.48
CA HIS A 167 -1.59 -9.11 -0.70
C HIS A 167 -3.01 -9.21 -0.17
N TRP A 168 -3.36 -8.31 0.71
CA TRP A 168 -4.70 -8.18 1.27
C TRP A 168 -5.31 -6.84 0.84
N LEU A 169 -6.56 -6.86 0.38
CA LEU A 169 -7.30 -5.67 -0.02
C LEU A 169 -8.70 -5.71 0.60
N ASN A 170 -9.03 -4.69 1.39
CA ASN A 170 -10.30 -4.55 2.10
C ASN A 170 -10.71 -5.80 2.91
N GLY A 171 -9.70 -6.44 3.57
CA GLY A 171 -9.88 -7.61 4.42
C GLY A 171 -9.94 -8.95 3.67
N VAL A 172 -9.69 -8.96 2.35
CA VAL A 172 -9.64 -10.18 1.53
C VAL A 172 -8.21 -10.41 1.05
N LYS A 173 -7.66 -11.63 1.23
CA LYS A 173 -6.41 -12.02 0.58
C LYS A 173 -6.67 -12.18 -0.91
N VAL A 174 -6.06 -11.31 -1.72
CA VAL A 174 -6.31 -11.24 -3.16
C VAL A 174 -5.18 -11.80 -4.00
N ALA A 175 -3.93 -11.81 -3.48
CA ALA A 175 -2.81 -12.45 -4.14
C ALA A 175 -1.87 -13.10 -3.11
N GLU A 176 -1.16 -14.14 -3.55
CA GLU A 176 -0.19 -14.89 -2.75
C GLU A 176 0.85 -15.51 -3.68
N TYR A 177 2.12 -15.42 -3.31
CA TYR A 177 3.24 -15.98 -4.09
C TYR A 177 4.49 -16.07 -3.22
N THR A 178 5.51 -16.79 -3.72
CA THR A 178 6.81 -16.85 -3.06
C THR A 178 7.90 -16.40 -4.03
N ILE A 179 8.58 -15.31 -3.69
CA ILE A 179 9.71 -14.76 -4.45
C ILE A 179 10.80 -15.85 -4.55
N GLY A 180 11.41 -15.98 -5.72
CA GLY A 180 12.48 -16.97 -5.97
C GLY A 180 11.99 -18.40 -6.19
N SER A 181 10.70 -18.72 -5.97
CA SER A 181 10.15 -20.05 -6.29
C SER A 181 10.18 -20.34 -7.78
N GLU A 182 10.09 -21.62 -8.15
CA GLU A 182 10.01 -22.03 -9.55
C GLU A 182 8.78 -21.42 -10.26
N ASP A 183 7.63 -21.38 -9.58
CA ASP A 183 6.42 -20.74 -10.11
C ASP A 183 6.67 -19.25 -10.38
N PHE A 184 7.26 -18.53 -9.43
CA PHE A 184 7.60 -17.12 -9.59
C PHE A 184 8.54 -16.87 -10.76
N GLN A 185 9.61 -17.71 -10.89
CA GLN A 185 10.54 -17.60 -12.00
C GLN A 185 9.86 -17.91 -13.36
N ASN A 186 8.95 -18.86 -13.39
CA ASN A 186 8.20 -19.18 -14.60
C ASN A 186 7.25 -18.04 -15.01
N ARG A 187 6.68 -17.27 -14.05
CA ARG A 187 5.86 -16.08 -14.33
C ARG A 187 6.68 -14.94 -14.92
N ILE A 188 7.94 -14.80 -14.55
CA ILE A 188 8.85 -13.77 -15.06
C ILE A 188 9.25 -14.04 -16.52
N LYS A 189 9.41 -15.30 -16.92
CA LYS A 189 9.85 -15.69 -18.27
C LYS A 189 8.97 -15.11 -19.36
N GLY A 190 9.58 -14.49 -20.36
CA GLY A 190 8.90 -13.88 -21.50
C GLY A 190 8.25 -12.53 -21.20
N THR A 191 8.33 -12.02 -19.98
CA THR A 191 7.84 -10.70 -19.60
C THR A 191 8.94 -9.64 -19.68
N LYS A 192 8.55 -8.36 -19.47
CA LYS A 192 9.52 -7.25 -19.35
C LYS A 192 10.48 -7.45 -18.16
N PHE A 193 10.03 -8.09 -17.08
CA PHE A 193 10.81 -8.32 -15.87
C PHE A 193 12.02 -9.25 -16.07
N GLU A 194 11.96 -10.15 -17.05
CA GLU A 194 13.11 -11.00 -17.40
C GLU A 194 14.33 -10.19 -17.85
N LYS A 195 14.09 -8.98 -18.38
CA LYS A 195 15.14 -8.08 -18.86
C LYS A 195 15.73 -7.18 -17.77
N TRP A 196 15.17 -7.23 -16.56
CA TRP A 196 15.61 -6.43 -15.42
C TRP A 196 16.42 -7.31 -14.47
N PRO A 197 17.76 -7.21 -14.49
CA PRO A 197 18.62 -8.18 -13.81
C PRO A 197 18.45 -8.22 -12.30
N ASP A 198 18.04 -7.09 -11.71
CA ASP A 198 17.90 -6.94 -10.26
C ASP A 198 16.45 -7.02 -9.77
N PHE A 199 15.48 -7.27 -10.68
CA PHE A 199 14.07 -7.38 -10.31
C PHE A 199 13.83 -8.55 -9.35
N ALA A 200 13.27 -8.22 -8.16
CA ALA A 200 12.96 -9.19 -7.10
C ALA A 200 14.16 -10.05 -6.66
N LYS A 201 15.39 -9.48 -6.65
CA LYS A 201 16.63 -10.14 -6.23
C LYS A 201 17.08 -9.76 -4.83
N HIS A 202 16.49 -8.71 -4.25
CA HIS A 202 16.83 -8.22 -2.94
C HIS A 202 15.83 -8.77 -1.91
N ASP A 203 16.35 -9.31 -0.80
CA ASP A 203 15.52 -9.77 0.33
C ASP A 203 15.28 -8.64 1.35
N THR A 204 16.00 -7.54 1.18
CA THR A 204 15.94 -6.34 2.03
C THR A 204 15.98 -5.11 1.13
N GLY A 205 15.23 -4.08 1.47
CA GLY A 205 15.26 -2.83 0.74
C GLY A 205 14.18 -1.85 1.17
N LEU A 206 14.10 -0.74 0.46
CA LEU A 206 13.18 0.34 0.72
C LEU A 206 11.74 -0.04 0.33
N ILE A 207 10.77 0.62 0.96
CA ILE A 207 9.37 0.63 0.52
C ILE A 207 9.16 1.92 -0.29
N ALA A 208 8.55 1.80 -1.48
CA ALA A 208 8.28 2.94 -2.35
C ALA A 208 6.77 3.16 -2.56
N LEU A 209 6.38 4.44 -2.66
CA LEU A 209 5.05 4.88 -3.11
C LEU A 209 5.21 5.52 -4.49
N GLN A 210 4.50 4.99 -5.47
CA GLN A 210 4.71 5.36 -6.88
C GLN A 210 4.03 6.68 -7.25
N ASP A 211 4.79 7.54 -7.95
CA ASP A 211 4.28 8.65 -8.75
C ASP A 211 4.14 8.18 -10.22
N HIS A 212 2.96 7.71 -10.59
CA HIS A 212 2.64 7.32 -11.98
C HIS A 212 2.07 8.50 -12.80
N GLY A 213 2.06 9.71 -12.26
CA GLY A 213 1.48 10.90 -12.91
C GLY A 213 0.07 11.24 -12.47
N ASP A 214 -0.61 10.33 -11.78
CA ASP A 214 -1.99 10.47 -11.34
C ASP A 214 -2.11 10.84 -9.86
N GLY A 215 -3.26 11.44 -9.51
CA GLY A 215 -3.56 11.77 -8.12
C GLY A 215 -3.76 10.52 -7.26
N VAL A 216 -2.94 10.37 -6.21
CA VAL A 216 -3.04 9.31 -5.21
C VAL A 216 -2.89 9.89 -3.81
N ALA A 217 -3.52 9.26 -2.84
CA ALA A 217 -3.45 9.71 -1.45
C ALA A 217 -3.36 8.53 -0.48
N PHE A 218 -2.50 8.67 0.53
CA PHE A 218 -2.20 7.66 1.54
C PHE A 218 -2.43 8.19 2.95
N ARG A 219 -2.85 7.31 3.85
CA ARG A 219 -2.93 7.55 5.30
C ARG A 219 -2.78 6.24 6.05
N ASN A 220 -2.66 6.30 7.37
CA ASN A 220 -2.55 5.11 8.23
C ASN A 220 -1.43 4.16 7.78
N ILE A 221 -0.34 4.73 7.23
CA ILE A 221 0.81 3.92 6.80
C ILE A 221 1.56 3.50 8.06
N LYS A 222 1.60 2.21 8.31
CA LYS A 222 2.25 1.60 9.47
C LYS A 222 2.86 0.26 9.12
N ILE A 223 3.92 -0.09 9.82
CA ILE A 223 4.67 -1.32 9.59
C ILE A 223 4.88 -2.08 10.90
N HIS A 224 4.83 -3.39 10.81
CA HIS A 224 5.26 -4.34 11.83
C HIS A 224 6.39 -5.18 11.25
N VAL A 225 7.60 -5.03 11.80
CA VAL A 225 8.76 -5.82 11.39
C VAL A 225 8.62 -7.21 11.99
N LEU A 226 8.71 -8.22 11.15
CA LEU A 226 8.64 -9.62 11.55
C LEU A 226 10.02 -10.12 11.99
N PRO A 227 10.07 -11.13 12.89
CA PRO A 227 11.34 -11.67 13.41
C PRO A 227 12.14 -12.43 12.35
#